data_1f03fba01e3163c795772ab5b3cf4dc2
#
_entry.id   1f03fba01e3163c795772ab5b3cf4dc2
#
_cell.length_a   1.000
_cell.length_b   1.000
_cell.length_c   1.000
_cell.angle_alpha   90.00
_cell.angle_beta   90.00
_cell.angle_gamma   90.00
#
_symmetry.space_group_name_H-M   'P 1'
#
loop_
_entity.id
_entity.type
_entity.pdbx_description
1 polymer ?
#
loop_
_entity_poly.entity_id
_entity_poly.type
_entity_poly.pdbx_seq_one_letter_code
_entity_poly.pdbx_strand_id
1 'polypeptide(L)'
;MNNKTIFPYRLFVEGMNDLHVVSSLCENHKLTENFNIEVCGSDKNVIRQFKIAITNPAVYRRIGIMVDADNDVKGRWMQLVDILMKSGKYDCENLELPLDGLVLYPLNSCDAIIGIWIMPNNNLAGMLEDFVLQLVSSENVLMQKAEDRK
;
A
#
# COMPACT_ATOMS: atom_id res chain seq x y z
N MET A 1 -9.10 -29.96 1.33
CA MET A 1 -8.32 -28.96 2.07
C MET A 1 -7.62 -28.03 1.08
N ASN A 2 -8.01 -26.77 1.07
CA ASN A 2 -7.30 -25.78 0.28
C ASN A 2 -6.01 -25.41 1.00
N ASN A 3 -4.88 -25.96 0.55
CA ASN A 3 -3.57 -25.57 1.01
C ASN A 3 -3.25 -24.16 0.47
N LYS A 4 -3.87 -23.13 1.06
CA LYS A 4 -3.52 -21.76 0.73
C LYS A 4 -2.14 -21.47 1.33
N THR A 5 -1.18 -21.14 0.50
CA THR A 5 0.14 -20.74 0.96
C THR A 5 0.02 -19.48 1.82
N ILE A 6 0.51 -19.54 3.06
CA ILE A 6 0.52 -18.40 3.96
C ILE A 6 1.93 -17.83 3.95
N PHE A 7 2.07 -16.60 3.45
CA PHE A 7 3.33 -15.87 3.44
C PHE A 7 3.45 -14.99 4.68
N PRO A 8 4.68 -14.75 5.18
CA PRO A 8 4.90 -13.80 6.29
C PRO A 8 4.80 -12.34 5.85
N TYR A 9 4.27 -12.10 4.66
CA TYR A 9 4.12 -10.77 4.05
C TYR A 9 2.63 -10.52 3.83
N ARG A 10 2.14 -9.37 4.32
CA ARG A 10 0.71 -9.03 4.24
C ARG A 10 0.52 -7.63 3.68
N LEU A 11 -0.40 -7.50 2.71
CA LEU A 11 -0.85 -6.21 2.21
C LEU A 11 -2.32 -6.02 2.60
N PHE A 12 -2.61 -4.95 3.33
CA PHE A 12 -3.98 -4.59 3.71
C PHE A 12 -4.53 -3.57 2.71
N VAL A 13 -5.72 -3.85 2.18
CA VAL A 13 -6.42 -2.98 1.22
C VAL A 13 -7.88 -2.80 1.63
N GLU A 14 -8.51 -1.74 1.14
CA GLU A 14 -9.90 -1.42 1.48
C GLU A 14 -10.89 -2.39 0.84
N GLY A 15 -10.78 -2.64 -0.46
CA GLY A 15 -11.79 -3.38 -1.19
C GLY A 15 -11.24 -4.33 -2.25
N MET A 16 -12.15 -5.09 -2.86
CA MET A 16 -11.83 -6.07 -3.89
C MET A 16 -11.21 -5.44 -5.15
N ASN A 17 -11.58 -4.20 -5.47
CA ASN A 17 -11.01 -3.49 -6.61
C ASN A 17 -9.51 -3.24 -6.41
N ASP A 18 -9.10 -2.90 -5.19
CA ASP A 18 -7.67 -2.75 -4.83
C ASP A 18 -6.92 -4.07 -5.05
N LEU A 19 -7.50 -5.18 -4.60
CA LEU A 19 -6.93 -6.51 -4.78
C LEU A 19 -6.72 -6.81 -6.27
N HIS A 20 -7.74 -6.56 -7.09
CA HIS A 20 -7.66 -6.82 -8.54
C HIS A 20 -6.61 -5.95 -9.22
N VAL A 21 -6.49 -4.68 -8.83
CA VAL A 21 -5.48 -3.76 -9.39
C VAL A 21 -4.08 -4.24 -9.04
N VAL A 22 -3.83 -4.59 -7.77
CA VAL A 22 -2.52 -5.07 -7.34
C VAL A 22 -2.15 -6.38 -8.05
N SER A 23 -3.07 -7.35 -8.10
CA SER A 23 -2.84 -8.61 -8.79
C SER A 23 -2.54 -8.42 -10.27
N SER A 24 -3.28 -7.53 -10.94
CA SER A 24 -3.06 -7.20 -12.34
C SER A 24 -1.69 -6.53 -12.57
N LEU A 25 -1.30 -5.62 -11.69
CA LEU A 25 0.02 -4.98 -11.77
C LEU A 25 1.15 -5.99 -11.59
N CYS A 26 1.02 -6.91 -10.64
CA CYS A 26 2.00 -7.98 -10.45
C CYS A 26 2.11 -8.87 -11.69
N GLU A 27 0.98 -9.26 -12.26
CA GLU A 27 0.93 -10.09 -13.46
C GLU A 27 1.56 -9.37 -14.67
N ASN A 28 1.15 -8.12 -14.92
CA ASN A 28 1.63 -7.33 -16.05
C ASN A 28 3.13 -7.03 -15.99
N HIS A 29 3.67 -6.84 -14.79
CA HIS A 29 5.09 -6.59 -14.58
C HIS A 29 5.90 -7.83 -14.26
N LYS A 30 5.27 -9.02 -14.34
CA LYS A 30 5.90 -10.32 -14.05
C LYS A 30 6.53 -10.39 -12.66
N LEU A 31 5.89 -9.73 -11.70
CA LEU A 31 6.31 -9.77 -10.29
C LEU A 31 5.71 -10.99 -9.61
N THR A 32 6.50 -11.63 -8.76
CA THR A 32 6.03 -12.78 -7.99
C THR A 32 5.11 -12.32 -6.87
N GLU A 33 3.87 -12.83 -6.83
CA GLU A 33 2.96 -12.63 -5.70
C GLU A 33 3.36 -13.56 -4.55
N ASN A 34 4.34 -13.15 -3.75
CA ASN A 34 4.79 -13.90 -2.57
C ASN A 34 4.23 -13.31 -1.26
N PHE A 35 3.10 -12.65 -1.34
CA PHE A 35 2.43 -12.00 -0.21
C PHE A 35 0.92 -12.26 -0.27
N ASN A 36 0.26 -12.17 0.88
CA ASN A 36 -1.20 -12.28 0.95
C ASN A 36 -1.82 -10.89 1.00
N ILE A 37 -2.88 -10.70 0.22
CA ILE A 37 -3.67 -9.46 0.22
C ILE A 37 -4.91 -9.69 1.08
N GLU A 38 -5.11 -8.84 2.09
CA GLU A 38 -6.27 -8.88 2.96
C GLU A 38 -7.20 -7.71 2.65
N VAL A 39 -8.41 -8.04 2.19
CA VAL A 39 -9.46 -7.07 1.91
C VAL A 39 -10.22 -6.79 3.20
N CYS A 40 -10.17 -5.56 3.67
CA CYS A 40 -10.68 -5.18 4.98
C CYS A 40 -12.12 -4.65 4.95
N GLY A 41 -12.60 -4.21 3.79
CA GLY A 41 -13.98 -3.79 3.57
C GLY A 41 -14.26 -2.31 3.75
N SER A 42 -13.44 -1.58 4.50
CA SER A 42 -13.58 -0.13 4.70
C SER A 42 -12.25 0.51 5.11
N ASP A 43 -12.17 1.83 5.01
CA ASP A 43 -11.00 2.59 5.44
C ASP A 43 -10.73 2.43 6.95
N LYS A 44 -11.77 2.45 7.77
CA LYS A 44 -11.65 2.22 9.22
C LYS A 44 -11.11 0.85 9.54
N ASN A 45 -11.57 -0.17 8.84
CA ASN A 45 -11.13 -1.55 9.05
C ASN A 45 -9.67 -1.74 8.60
N VAL A 46 -9.28 -1.17 7.46
CA VAL A 46 -7.90 -1.31 6.98
C VAL A 46 -6.91 -0.66 7.95
N ILE A 47 -7.23 0.51 8.47
CA ILE A 47 -6.42 1.19 9.48
C ILE A 47 -6.34 0.37 10.76
N ARG A 48 -7.47 -0.17 11.22
CA ARG A 48 -7.53 -1.01 12.43
C ARG A 48 -6.70 -2.29 12.27
N GLN A 49 -6.84 -2.97 11.14
CA GLN A 49 -6.07 -4.20 10.86
C GLN A 49 -4.57 -3.92 10.76
N PHE A 50 -4.19 -2.81 10.16
CA PHE A 50 -2.80 -2.36 10.10
C PHE A 50 -2.23 -2.14 11.51
N LYS A 51 -2.98 -1.45 12.36
CA LYS A 51 -2.59 -1.22 13.75
C LYS A 51 -2.41 -2.53 14.52
N ILE A 52 -3.36 -3.47 14.38
CA ILE A 52 -3.31 -4.78 15.03
C ILE A 52 -2.07 -5.55 14.57
N ALA A 53 -1.80 -5.56 13.27
CA ALA A 53 -0.66 -6.27 12.70
C ALA A 53 0.68 -5.75 13.23
N ILE A 54 0.80 -4.43 13.39
CA ILE A 54 2.02 -3.79 13.94
C ILE A 54 2.20 -4.13 15.42
N THR A 55 1.10 -4.15 16.19
CA THR A 55 1.17 -4.37 17.66
C THR A 55 1.35 -5.83 18.03
N ASN A 56 0.97 -6.77 17.18
CA ASN A 56 1.17 -8.19 17.44
C ASN A 56 2.62 -8.60 17.18
N PRO A 57 3.31 -9.13 18.18
CA PRO A 57 4.71 -9.49 18.00
C PRO A 57 4.87 -10.66 17.03
N ALA A 58 5.76 -10.51 16.08
CA ALA A 58 6.40 -11.54 15.25
C ALA A 58 5.50 -12.33 14.30
N VAL A 59 4.30 -11.85 13.94
CA VAL A 59 3.43 -12.57 12.99
C VAL A 59 3.85 -12.31 11.55
N TYR A 60 4.18 -11.07 11.20
CA TYR A 60 4.55 -10.69 9.84
C TYR A 60 5.95 -10.11 9.77
N ARG A 61 6.67 -10.41 8.70
CA ARG A 61 7.97 -9.81 8.38
C ARG A 61 7.84 -8.54 7.56
N ARG A 62 6.77 -8.42 6.77
CA ARG A 62 6.45 -7.24 5.96
C ARG A 62 4.98 -6.96 6.05
N ILE A 63 4.65 -5.71 6.30
CA ILE A 63 3.28 -5.24 6.38
C ILE A 63 3.15 -4.05 5.44
N GLY A 64 2.28 -4.18 4.44
CA GLY A 64 1.93 -3.11 3.52
C GLY A 64 0.51 -2.63 3.79
N ILE A 65 0.28 -1.36 3.56
CA ILE A 65 -1.05 -0.77 3.59
C ILE A 65 -1.25 0.11 2.36
N MET A 66 -2.40 -0.03 1.74
CA MET A 66 -2.83 0.76 0.60
C MET A 66 -4.20 1.34 0.92
N VAL A 67 -4.30 2.65 1.06
CA VAL A 67 -5.52 3.36 1.44
C VAL A 67 -5.77 4.53 0.53
N ASP A 68 -7.05 4.92 0.41
CA ASP A 68 -7.44 6.12 -0.33
C ASP A 68 -7.15 7.38 0.50
N ALA A 69 -6.67 8.41 -0.18
CA ALA A 69 -6.50 9.73 0.43
C ALA A 69 -7.86 10.40 0.68
N ASP A 70 -8.85 10.09 -0.15
CA ASP A 70 -10.14 10.79 -0.21
C ASP A 70 -9.91 12.29 -0.40
N ASN A 71 -10.28 13.11 0.59
CA ASN A 71 -10.15 14.57 0.50
C ASN A 71 -8.92 15.11 1.23
N ASP A 72 -8.16 14.27 1.93
CA ASP A 72 -7.11 14.73 2.83
C ASP A 72 -5.93 13.74 2.90
N VAL A 73 -4.98 13.86 1.98
CA VAL A 73 -3.74 13.06 1.96
C VAL A 73 -2.97 13.25 3.27
N LYS A 74 -2.82 14.50 3.71
CA LYS A 74 -2.04 14.83 4.89
C LYS A 74 -2.65 14.24 6.15
N GLY A 75 -3.96 14.35 6.31
CA GLY A 75 -4.67 13.75 7.44
C GLY A 75 -4.54 12.23 7.47
N ARG A 76 -4.67 11.58 6.33
CA ARG A 76 -4.48 10.12 6.23
C ARG A 76 -3.04 9.73 6.59
N TRP A 77 -2.06 10.45 6.07
CA TRP A 77 -0.66 10.24 6.39
C TRP A 77 -0.38 10.40 7.89
N MET A 78 -0.88 11.47 8.50
CA MET A 78 -0.72 11.73 9.92
C MET A 78 -1.33 10.62 10.78
N GLN A 79 -2.45 10.08 10.36
CA GLN A 79 -3.10 8.94 11.04
C GLN A 79 -2.20 7.69 11.05
N LEU A 80 -1.56 7.40 9.92
CA LEU A 80 -0.65 6.26 9.81
C LEU A 80 0.64 6.48 10.62
N VAL A 81 1.21 7.68 10.56
CA VAL A 81 2.39 8.04 11.35
C VAL A 81 2.11 7.90 12.84
N ASP A 82 0.94 8.34 13.31
CA ASP A 82 0.55 8.21 14.71
C ASP A 82 0.55 6.75 15.18
N ILE A 83 0.06 5.84 14.34
CA ILE A 83 0.09 4.39 14.65
C ILE A 83 1.53 3.89 14.77
N LEU A 84 2.41 4.29 13.85
CA LEU A 84 3.81 3.90 13.86
C LEU A 84 4.54 4.45 15.10
N MET A 85 4.30 5.72 15.43
CA MET A 85 4.88 6.36 16.62
C MET A 85 4.46 5.67 17.91
N LYS A 86 3.18 5.39 18.05
CA LYS A 86 2.63 4.74 19.26
C LYS A 86 3.12 3.31 19.43
N SER A 87 3.51 2.65 18.36
CA SER A 87 4.08 1.29 18.44
C SER A 87 5.45 1.26 19.12
N GLY A 88 6.20 2.35 19.04
CA GLY A 88 7.57 2.44 19.56
C GLY A 88 8.60 1.60 18.79
N LYS A 89 8.24 1.04 17.62
CA LYS A 89 9.08 0.14 16.84
C LYS A 89 9.78 0.80 15.67
N TYR A 90 9.45 2.04 15.36
CA TYR A 90 9.95 2.77 14.18
C TYR A 90 10.41 4.16 14.56
N ASP A 91 11.46 4.61 13.88
CA ASP A 91 11.91 6.01 13.98
C ASP A 91 11.04 6.84 13.03
N CYS A 92 10.18 7.67 13.62
CA CYS A 92 9.24 8.52 12.88
C CYS A 92 9.67 9.99 12.91
N GLU A 93 10.87 10.30 13.37
CA GLU A 93 11.37 11.69 13.39
C GLU A 93 11.54 12.19 11.95
N ASN A 94 10.90 13.31 11.63
CA ASN A 94 10.92 13.94 10.31
C ASN A 94 10.49 13.00 9.16
N LEU A 95 9.61 12.05 9.47
CA LEU A 95 9.14 11.08 8.48
C LEU A 95 8.21 11.75 7.46
N GLU A 96 8.54 11.64 6.19
CA GLU A 96 7.74 12.16 5.08
C GLU A 96 7.34 11.00 4.15
N LEU A 97 6.20 11.17 3.46
CA LEU A 97 5.73 10.20 2.49
C LEU A 97 6.33 10.51 1.11
N PRO A 98 7.25 9.66 0.60
CA PRO A 98 7.78 9.85 -0.76
C PRO A 98 6.70 9.65 -1.83
N LEU A 99 6.88 10.26 -3.00
CA LEU A 99 5.95 10.12 -4.13
C LEU A 99 5.84 8.67 -4.64
N ASP A 100 6.89 7.90 -4.48
CA ASP A 100 6.93 6.48 -4.86
C ASP A 100 6.55 5.52 -3.72
N GLY A 101 5.95 6.07 -2.65
CA GLY A 101 5.55 5.29 -1.49
C GLY A 101 6.66 5.18 -0.44
N LEU A 102 6.27 4.79 0.77
CA LEU A 102 7.20 4.65 1.89
C LEU A 102 7.57 3.18 2.11
N VAL A 103 8.85 2.92 2.28
CA VAL A 103 9.37 1.68 2.88
C VAL A 103 10.13 2.06 4.14
N LEU A 104 9.67 1.58 5.29
CA LEU A 104 10.22 1.93 6.59
C LEU A 104 10.74 0.68 7.30
N TYR A 105 12.01 0.70 7.68
CA TYR A 105 12.63 -0.40 8.41
C TYR A 105 12.45 -0.22 9.91
N PRO A 106 12.24 -1.31 10.66
CA PRO A 106 12.07 -1.22 12.11
C PRO A 106 13.38 -0.93 12.83
N LEU A 107 13.27 -0.42 14.05
CA LEU A 107 14.42 -0.24 14.95
C LEU A 107 15.04 -1.58 15.37
N ASN A 108 14.19 -2.61 15.52
CA ASN A 108 14.61 -3.96 15.84
C ASN A 108 14.29 -4.88 14.66
N SER A 109 15.28 -5.67 14.22
CA SER A 109 15.13 -6.55 13.05
C SER A 109 14.07 -7.64 13.21
N CYS A 110 13.55 -7.87 14.41
CA CYS A 110 12.46 -8.82 14.66
C CYS A 110 11.09 -8.26 14.27
N ASP A 111 10.96 -6.94 14.13
CA ASP A 111 9.73 -6.29 13.76
C ASP A 111 9.59 -6.18 12.24
N ALA A 112 8.36 -5.93 11.77
CA ALA A 112 8.06 -5.92 10.34
C ALA A 112 8.59 -4.67 9.62
N ILE A 113 9.03 -4.85 8.38
CA ILE A 113 9.26 -3.75 7.43
C ILE A 113 7.89 -3.25 6.98
N ILE A 114 7.70 -1.93 6.98
CA ILE A 114 6.42 -1.30 6.65
C ILE A 114 6.46 -0.70 5.24
N GLY A 115 5.40 -0.94 4.47
CA GLY A 115 5.16 -0.29 3.19
C GLY A 115 3.87 0.51 3.25
N ILE A 116 3.89 1.76 2.78
CA ILE A 116 2.71 2.64 2.75
C ILE A 116 2.54 3.24 1.36
N TRP A 117 1.34 3.09 0.82
CA TRP A 117 0.90 3.77 -0.39
C TRP A 117 -0.46 4.39 -0.15
N ILE A 118 -0.57 5.70 -0.38
CA ILE A 118 -1.83 6.43 -0.30
C ILE A 118 -2.31 6.75 -1.72
N MET A 119 -3.44 6.18 -2.10
CA MET A 119 -4.02 6.40 -3.43
C MET A 119 -4.49 7.84 -3.60
N PRO A 120 -4.33 8.44 -4.78
CA PRO A 120 -3.85 7.81 -6.02
C PRO A 120 -2.33 7.80 -6.18
N ASN A 121 -1.58 8.73 -5.59
CA ASN A 121 -0.15 8.86 -5.87
C ASN A 121 0.68 9.43 -4.70
N ASN A 122 0.23 9.25 -3.47
CA ASN A 122 0.88 9.72 -2.24
C ASN A 122 0.94 11.27 -2.09
N ASN A 123 0.32 12.01 -2.98
CA ASN A 123 0.40 13.48 -2.97
C ASN A 123 -0.93 14.19 -3.19
N LEU A 124 -1.76 13.71 -4.13
CA LEU A 124 -3.04 14.31 -4.45
C LEU A 124 -4.18 13.65 -3.67
N ALA A 125 -5.21 14.41 -3.35
CA ALA A 125 -6.47 13.85 -2.86
C ALA A 125 -7.10 12.97 -3.93
N GLY A 126 -7.82 11.93 -3.52
CA GLY A 126 -8.48 11.01 -4.42
C GLY A 126 -8.53 9.58 -3.88
N MET A 127 -8.81 8.65 -4.78
CA MET A 127 -9.00 7.25 -4.45
C MET A 127 -8.50 6.35 -5.60
N LEU A 128 -8.70 5.05 -5.47
CA LEU A 128 -8.24 4.04 -6.42
C LEU A 128 -8.60 4.36 -7.87
N GLU A 129 -9.81 4.85 -8.12
CA GLU A 129 -10.30 5.17 -9.46
C GLU A 129 -9.43 6.22 -10.15
N ASP A 130 -8.96 7.22 -9.41
CA ASP A 130 -8.05 8.24 -9.91
C ASP A 130 -6.69 7.66 -10.30
N PHE A 131 -6.19 6.70 -9.53
CA PHE A 131 -4.97 5.97 -9.85
C PHE A 131 -5.12 5.21 -11.18
N VAL A 132 -6.23 4.51 -11.37
CA VAL A 132 -6.51 3.77 -12.61
C VAL A 132 -6.57 4.73 -13.81
N LEU A 133 -7.21 5.88 -13.65
CA LEU A 133 -7.28 6.91 -14.71
C LEU A 133 -5.89 7.44 -15.08
N GLN A 134 -5.02 7.65 -14.10
CA GLN A 134 -3.64 8.07 -14.35
C GLN A 134 -2.85 7.02 -15.15
N LEU A 135 -3.03 5.72 -14.84
CA LEU A 135 -2.40 4.64 -15.58
C LEU A 135 -2.86 4.61 -17.04
N VAL A 136 -4.17 4.73 -17.27
CA VAL A 136 -4.76 4.74 -18.61
C VAL A 136 -4.25 5.95 -19.41
N SER A 137 -4.20 7.12 -18.81
CA SER A 137 -3.67 8.33 -19.44
C SER A 137 -2.21 8.18 -19.84
N SER A 138 -1.39 7.58 -19.01
CA SER A 138 0.03 7.30 -19.29
C SER A 138 0.19 6.33 -20.46
N GLU A 139 -0.62 5.28 -20.51
CA GLU A 139 -0.62 4.31 -21.61
C GLU A 139 -1.05 4.98 -22.94
N ASN A 140 -2.08 5.81 -22.91
CA ASN A 140 -2.54 6.54 -24.09
C ASN A 140 -1.45 7.47 -24.66
N VAL A 141 -0.71 8.16 -23.82
CA VAL A 141 0.40 9.02 -24.24
C VAL A 141 1.51 8.17 -24.89
N LEU A 142 1.83 7.01 -24.33
CA LEU A 142 2.82 6.10 -24.91
C LEU A 142 2.37 5.52 -26.23
N MET A 143 1.09 5.18 -26.38
CA MET A 143 0.51 4.70 -27.64
C MET A 143 0.55 5.76 -28.72
N GLN A 144 0.23 7.02 -28.41
CA GLN A 144 0.31 8.13 -29.35
C GLN A 144 1.75 8.35 -29.82
N LYS A 145 2.72 8.31 -28.93
CA LYS A 145 4.14 8.43 -29.27
C LYS A 145 4.63 7.29 -30.17
N ALA A 146 4.13 6.08 -29.95
CA ALA A 146 4.46 4.93 -30.79
C ALA A 146 3.88 5.07 -32.20
N GLU A 147 2.65 5.60 -32.33
CA GLU A 147 2.01 5.88 -33.62
C GLU A 147 2.73 7.00 -34.39
N ASP A 148 3.18 8.05 -33.72
CA ASP A 148 3.89 9.17 -34.32
C ASP A 148 5.28 8.79 -34.87
N ARG A 149 5.79 7.62 -34.52
CA ARG A 149 7.10 7.10 -34.98
C ARG A 149 7.03 6.18 -36.18
N LYS A 150 5.85 5.90 -36.69
CA LYS A 150 5.67 5.06 -37.90
C LYS A 150 5.95 5.82 -39.17
#